data_5d61e8087cb470dc4927279702b4143c
#
_entry.id   5d61e8087cb470dc4927279702b4143c
#
_cell.length_a   1.000
_cell.length_b   1.000
_cell.length_c   1.000
_cell.angle_alpha   90.00
_cell.angle_beta   90.00
_cell.angle_gamma   90.00
#
_symmetry.space_group_name_H-M   'P 1'
#
loop_
_entity.id
_entity.type
_entity.pdbx_description
1 polymer ?
#
loop_
_entity_poly.entity_id
_entity_poly.type
_entity_poly.pdbx_seq_one_letter_code
_entity_poly.pdbx_strand_id
1 'polypeptide(L)'
;MARRFLVFVTLLGTFSLMAIAQSAAVAPDAAITTDPAPDKKNPALIDTFQLPSHGALLNALIYVASGAGPHPTVVLLHGFPGNERNLDVAQTIRRAGWNVLFFDYRGSWGSPGNFSFAHCIEDTAAAVAWLRVPANAAKERVNAKRIVLVGHSMGGFMAVEAGARDPQIEAVITISGADMGMTQVLAAPAAQRAAFVPQMAPQLAAEGMAPLAGTSPEALAKELVANVDEWNFVGQAARLATRPLLAITSDDGWRGPAEALVAEMEKDGTQHASTVHMTTDHSYSDHRIALEEAVLGALAQLGQ
;
A
#
# COMPACT_ATOMS: atom_id res chain seq x y z
N MET A 1 1.46 -53.95 63.52
CA MET A 1 2.14 -52.69 63.18
C MET A 1 2.59 -52.82 61.76
N ALA A 2 1.84 -52.22 60.79
CA ALA A 2 2.15 -52.27 59.36
C ALA A 2 2.56 -50.84 58.89
N ARG A 3 3.81 -50.67 58.50
CA ARG A 3 4.34 -49.46 57.92
C ARG A 3 3.98 -49.41 56.44
N ARG A 4 3.17 -48.41 56.05
CA ARG A 4 2.92 -48.04 54.63
C ARG A 4 4.03 -47.13 54.12
N PHE A 5 4.76 -47.57 53.09
CA PHE A 5 5.67 -46.72 52.31
C PHE A 5 4.87 -45.96 51.23
N LEU A 6 4.95 -44.66 51.26
CA LEU A 6 4.41 -43.76 50.22
C LEU A 6 5.52 -43.50 49.21
N VAL A 7 5.34 -43.93 47.98
CA VAL A 7 6.27 -43.60 46.86
C VAL A 7 5.76 -42.35 46.20
N PHE A 8 6.51 -41.25 46.28
CA PHE A 8 6.30 -40.05 45.50
C PHE A 8 6.95 -40.22 44.11
N VAL A 9 6.13 -40.27 43.07
CA VAL A 9 6.60 -40.17 41.67
C VAL A 9 6.58 -38.73 41.28
N THR A 10 7.77 -38.10 41.18
CA THR A 10 7.95 -36.77 40.63
C THR A 10 8.01 -36.85 39.11
N LEU A 11 6.94 -36.39 38.42
CA LEU A 11 6.95 -36.20 36.99
C LEU A 11 7.71 -34.89 36.67
N LEU A 12 8.94 -35.00 36.17
CA LEU A 12 9.63 -33.87 35.55
C LEU A 12 9.07 -33.69 34.14
N GLY A 13 8.18 -32.71 33.99
CA GLY A 13 7.74 -32.23 32.68
C GLY A 13 8.84 -31.35 32.05
N THR A 14 9.49 -31.86 31.01
CA THR A 14 10.39 -31.08 30.17
C THR A 14 9.57 -30.15 29.29
N PHE A 15 9.44 -28.89 29.69
CA PHE A 15 8.98 -27.82 28.79
C PHE A 15 10.08 -27.52 27.76
N SER A 16 9.91 -28.03 26.54
CA SER A 16 10.69 -27.57 25.38
C SER A 16 10.24 -26.17 25.04
N LEU A 17 11.01 -25.15 25.43
CA LEU A 17 10.87 -23.82 24.87
C LEU A 17 11.26 -23.90 23.38
N MET A 18 10.27 -23.92 22.51
CA MET A 18 10.49 -23.59 21.10
C MET A 18 10.86 -22.10 21.05
N ALA A 19 12.14 -21.80 20.91
CA ALA A 19 12.61 -20.47 20.55
C ALA A 19 12.10 -20.18 19.13
N ILE A 20 11.07 -19.36 19.01
CA ILE A 20 10.68 -18.75 17.75
C ILE A 20 11.83 -17.79 17.42
N ALA A 21 12.69 -18.19 16.47
CA ALA A 21 13.70 -17.32 15.92
C ALA A 21 12.97 -16.22 15.14
N GLN A 22 12.73 -15.10 15.82
CA GLN A 22 12.25 -13.89 15.20
C GLN A 22 13.36 -13.39 14.30
N SER A 23 13.15 -13.39 12.98
CA SER A 23 14.08 -12.80 12.02
C SER A 23 14.31 -11.35 12.46
N ALA A 24 15.55 -11.00 12.82
CA ALA A 24 15.89 -9.65 13.17
C ALA A 24 15.59 -8.75 11.94
N ALA A 25 14.76 -7.73 12.13
CA ALA A 25 14.50 -6.75 11.09
C ALA A 25 15.84 -6.09 10.68
N VAL A 26 16.11 -6.06 9.37
CA VAL A 26 17.31 -5.41 8.84
C VAL A 26 17.13 -3.90 9.01
N ALA A 27 18.18 -3.20 9.48
CA ALA A 27 18.16 -1.74 9.57
C ALA A 27 17.85 -1.13 8.18
N PRO A 28 17.05 -0.04 8.08
CA PRO A 28 16.65 0.55 6.81
C PRO A 28 17.81 0.79 5.83
N ASP A 29 18.88 1.42 6.27
CA ASP A 29 20.07 1.72 5.44
C ASP A 29 20.72 0.45 4.89
N ALA A 30 20.78 -0.62 5.69
CA ALA A 30 21.34 -1.90 5.24
C ALA A 30 20.47 -2.53 4.13
N ALA A 31 19.13 -2.41 4.20
CA ALA A 31 18.24 -2.93 3.16
C ALA A 31 18.38 -2.20 1.82
N ILE A 32 18.84 -0.95 1.82
CA ILE A 32 19.11 -0.18 0.59
C ILE A 32 20.40 -0.66 -0.08
N THR A 33 21.45 -0.94 0.71
CA THR A 33 22.81 -1.12 0.21
C THR A 33 23.32 -2.55 0.27
N THR A 34 22.64 -3.47 0.96
CA THR A 34 23.13 -4.82 1.25
C THR A 34 22.04 -5.85 1.08
N ASP A 35 22.36 -6.97 0.45
CA ASP A 35 21.47 -8.12 0.40
C ASP A 35 21.40 -8.82 1.78
N PRO A 36 20.21 -9.33 2.16
CA PRO A 36 20.06 -10.07 3.40
C PRO A 36 20.84 -11.40 3.35
N ALA A 37 21.22 -11.91 4.50
CA ALA A 37 21.86 -13.22 4.59
C ALA A 37 20.94 -14.30 3.98
N PRO A 38 21.47 -15.22 3.13
CA PRO A 38 20.67 -16.25 2.49
C PRO A 38 20.05 -17.21 3.51
N ASP A 39 18.74 -17.37 3.49
CA ASP A 39 18.05 -18.47 4.17
C ASP A 39 17.78 -19.60 3.16
N LYS A 40 18.56 -20.68 3.23
CA LYS A 40 18.41 -21.83 2.32
C LYS A 40 17.09 -22.57 2.50
N LYS A 41 16.48 -22.49 3.68
CA LYS A 41 15.23 -23.19 4.01
C LYS A 41 14.02 -22.37 3.59
N ASN A 42 14.11 -21.07 3.72
CA ASN A 42 13.04 -20.12 3.39
C ASN A 42 13.61 -18.95 2.55
N PRO A 43 14.03 -19.19 1.32
CA PRO A 43 14.66 -18.16 0.50
C PRO A 43 13.68 -17.03 0.17
N ALA A 44 14.24 -15.84 -0.09
CA ALA A 44 13.48 -14.80 -0.77
C ALA A 44 13.10 -15.27 -2.18
N LEU A 45 11.89 -14.91 -2.64
CA LEU A 45 11.40 -15.31 -3.96
C LEU A 45 10.47 -14.26 -4.58
N ILE A 46 10.15 -14.45 -5.84
CA ILE A 46 9.04 -13.79 -6.54
C ILE A 46 8.07 -14.90 -6.94
N ASP A 47 6.80 -14.73 -6.61
CA ASP A 47 5.71 -15.54 -7.16
C ASP A 47 4.84 -14.67 -8.06
N THR A 48 4.44 -15.19 -9.22
CA THR A 48 3.55 -14.51 -10.17
C THR A 48 2.25 -15.30 -10.30
N PHE A 49 1.12 -14.60 -10.26
CA PHE A 49 -0.18 -15.24 -10.27
C PHE A 49 -1.27 -14.32 -10.82
N GLN A 50 -2.46 -14.88 -10.99
CA GLN A 50 -3.64 -14.13 -11.34
C GLN A 50 -4.45 -13.84 -10.08
N LEU A 51 -4.61 -12.55 -9.74
CA LEU A 51 -5.37 -12.09 -8.58
C LEU A 51 -6.84 -11.93 -8.96
N PRO A 52 -7.77 -12.67 -8.32
CA PRO A 52 -9.19 -12.53 -8.61
C PRO A 52 -9.74 -11.20 -8.09
N SER A 53 -10.40 -10.44 -8.95
CA SER A 53 -11.14 -9.24 -8.59
C SER A 53 -12.39 -9.08 -9.45
N HIS A 54 -13.55 -9.09 -8.85
CA HIS A 54 -14.84 -8.80 -9.49
C HIS A 54 -15.07 -9.48 -10.86
N GLY A 55 -14.69 -10.77 -10.96
CA GLY A 55 -14.80 -11.57 -12.18
C GLY A 55 -13.65 -11.43 -13.18
N ALA A 56 -12.68 -10.54 -12.91
CA ALA A 56 -11.43 -10.45 -13.67
C ALA A 56 -10.29 -11.18 -12.93
N LEU A 57 -9.25 -11.54 -13.68
CA LEU A 57 -8.02 -12.14 -13.18
C LEU A 57 -6.87 -11.17 -13.46
N LEU A 58 -6.46 -10.40 -12.47
CA LEU A 58 -5.45 -9.35 -12.59
C LEU A 58 -4.05 -9.92 -12.63
N ASN A 59 -3.17 -9.36 -13.44
CA ASN A 59 -1.75 -9.68 -13.42
C ASN A 59 -1.14 -9.22 -12.09
N ALA A 60 -0.56 -10.14 -11.34
CA ALA A 60 0.00 -9.86 -10.02
C ALA A 60 1.31 -10.60 -9.77
N LEU A 61 2.12 -10.02 -8.92
CA LEU A 61 3.31 -10.65 -8.36
C LEU A 61 3.42 -10.32 -6.86
N ILE A 62 4.06 -11.22 -6.13
CA ILE A 62 4.46 -10.96 -4.76
C ILE A 62 5.95 -11.20 -4.59
N TYR A 63 6.64 -10.20 -4.07
CA TYR A 63 8.00 -10.36 -3.56
C TYR A 63 7.91 -10.89 -2.13
N VAL A 64 8.40 -12.09 -1.89
CA VAL A 64 8.40 -12.71 -0.57
C VAL A 64 9.77 -12.57 0.07
N ALA A 65 9.81 -12.04 1.28
CA ALA A 65 11.05 -11.84 2.03
C ALA A 65 11.71 -13.17 2.43
N SER A 66 13.01 -13.13 2.69
CA SER A 66 13.77 -14.25 3.27
C SER A 66 13.34 -14.53 4.70
N GLY A 67 13.31 -15.78 5.11
CA GLY A 67 12.91 -16.21 6.46
C GLY A 67 11.59 -16.97 6.50
N ALA A 68 11.33 -17.62 7.63
CA ALA A 68 10.16 -18.47 7.81
C ALA A 68 8.82 -17.69 7.80
N GLY A 69 8.84 -16.39 8.10
CA GLY A 69 7.62 -15.60 8.28
C GLY A 69 6.83 -15.97 9.55
N PRO A 70 5.56 -15.56 9.67
CA PRO A 70 4.86 -14.76 8.70
C PRO A 70 5.40 -13.32 8.62
N HIS A 71 5.56 -12.79 7.41
CA HIS A 71 6.09 -11.45 7.14
C HIS A 71 4.97 -10.41 7.09
N PRO A 72 5.15 -9.19 7.62
CA PRO A 72 4.28 -8.06 7.31
C PRO A 72 4.34 -7.80 5.79
N THR A 73 3.27 -7.24 5.24
CA THR A 73 3.13 -7.15 3.78
C THR A 73 2.69 -5.77 3.35
N VAL A 74 3.38 -5.21 2.38
CA VAL A 74 2.99 -4.00 1.66
C VAL A 74 2.16 -4.39 0.44
N VAL A 75 1.04 -3.71 0.20
CA VAL A 75 0.38 -3.65 -1.11
C VAL A 75 0.86 -2.38 -1.79
N LEU A 76 1.63 -2.53 -2.86
CA LEU A 76 2.22 -1.44 -3.62
C LEU A 76 1.32 -1.10 -4.82
N LEU A 77 0.85 0.15 -4.86
CA LEU A 77 -0.19 0.62 -5.77
C LEU A 77 0.40 1.65 -6.74
N HIS A 78 0.36 1.33 -8.04
CA HIS A 78 0.89 2.22 -9.08
C HIS A 78 -0.05 3.38 -9.41
N GLY A 79 0.51 4.43 -10.04
CA GLY A 79 -0.21 5.62 -10.49
C GLY A 79 -1.00 5.42 -11.79
N PHE A 80 -1.40 6.55 -12.39
CA PHE A 80 -2.05 6.63 -13.68
C PHE A 80 -1.06 7.19 -14.72
N PRO A 81 -0.90 6.56 -15.87
CA PRO A 81 -1.43 5.25 -16.29
C PRO A 81 -0.60 4.07 -15.76
N GLY A 82 0.42 4.28 -14.93
CA GLY A 82 1.23 3.25 -14.30
C GLY A 82 2.59 3.01 -14.94
N ASN A 83 3.20 4.06 -15.49
CA ASN A 83 4.57 3.98 -16.04
C ASN A 83 5.60 3.81 -14.92
N GLU A 84 5.50 4.62 -13.85
CA GLU A 84 6.31 4.44 -12.65
C GLU A 84 5.62 3.44 -11.70
N ARG A 85 6.30 2.34 -11.42
CA ARG A 85 5.79 1.22 -10.61
C ARG A 85 6.47 1.07 -9.27
N ASN A 86 7.54 1.81 -9.02
CA ASN A 86 8.32 1.77 -7.79
C ASN A 86 8.81 0.37 -7.39
N LEU A 87 9.20 -0.46 -8.37
CA LEU A 87 9.65 -1.83 -8.11
C LEU A 87 11.05 -1.89 -7.46
N ASP A 88 11.85 -0.85 -7.56
CA ASP A 88 13.08 -0.64 -6.79
C ASP A 88 12.74 -0.51 -5.29
N VAL A 89 11.78 0.34 -4.94
CA VAL A 89 11.23 0.47 -3.57
C VAL A 89 10.69 -0.89 -3.08
N ALA A 90 9.97 -1.64 -3.94
CA ALA A 90 9.49 -2.98 -3.59
C ALA A 90 10.62 -3.94 -3.23
N GLN A 91 11.73 -3.92 -3.99
CA GLN A 91 12.90 -4.76 -3.71
C GLN A 91 13.59 -4.37 -2.39
N THR A 92 13.66 -3.09 -2.12
CA THR A 92 14.24 -2.57 -0.86
C THR A 92 13.38 -2.97 0.34
N ILE A 93 12.05 -2.83 0.24
CA ILE A 93 11.09 -3.29 1.24
C ILE A 93 11.24 -4.80 1.49
N ARG A 94 11.40 -5.61 0.42
CA ARG A 94 11.63 -7.05 0.55
C ARG A 94 12.93 -7.37 1.30
N ARG A 95 14.03 -6.66 1.00
CA ARG A 95 15.30 -6.82 1.72
C ARG A 95 15.19 -6.46 3.20
N ALA A 96 14.30 -5.53 3.55
CA ALA A 96 14.00 -5.16 4.93
C ALA A 96 13.13 -6.20 5.68
N GLY A 97 12.74 -7.30 5.04
CA GLY A 97 12.01 -8.40 5.68
C GLY A 97 10.48 -8.32 5.53
N TRP A 98 9.96 -7.45 4.68
CA TRP A 98 8.55 -7.32 4.34
C TRP A 98 8.24 -8.02 3.01
N ASN A 99 7.05 -8.59 2.88
CA ASN A 99 6.54 -8.96 1.57
C ASN A 99 6.01 -7.73 0.84
N VAL A 100 5.99 -7.78 -0.51
CA VAL A 100 5.37 -6.73 -1.32
C VAL A 100 4.49 -7.37 -2.39
N LEU A 101 3.18 -7.14 -2.33
CA LEU A 101 2.22 -7.48 -3.38
C LEU A 101 2.10 -6.29 -4.33
N PHE A 102 2.34 -6.52 -5.61
CA PHE A 102 2.09 -5.59 -6.71
C PHE A 102 1.12 -6.24 -7.71
N PHE A 103 0.24 -5.45 -8.30
CA PHE A 103 -0.68 -5.91 -9.35
C PHE A 103 -1.04 -4.75 -10.30
N ASP A 104 -1.42 -5.11 -11.52
CA ASP A 104 -1.99 -4.19 -12.50
C ASP A 104 -3.52 -4.21 -12.38
N TYR A 105 -4.15 -3.04 -12.22
CA TYR A 105 -5.62 -2.92 -12.06
C TYR A 105 -6.39 -3.47 -13.26
N ARG A 106 -7.70 -3.71 -13.10
CA ARG A 106 -8.59 -4.07 -14.22
C ARG A 106 -8.44 -3.10 -15.38
N GLY A 107 -8.29 -3.67 -16.60
CA GLY A 107 -8.12 -2.87 -17.80
C GLY A 107 -6.81 -2.09 -17.87
N SER A 108 -5.79 -2.43 -17.07
CA SER A 108 -4.47 -1.80 -17.18
C SER A 108 -3.37 -2.84 -17.42
N TRP A 109 -2.39 -2.49 -18.26
CA TRP A 109 -1.15 -3.25 -18.46
C TRP A 109 -1.33 -4.74 -18.73
N GLY A 110 -2.40 -5.11 -19.46
CA GLY A 110 -2.70 -6.48 -19.82
C GLY A 110 -3.60 -7.23 -18.83
N SER A 111 -3.94 -6.66 -17.70
CA SER A 111 -5.04 -7.17 -16.86
C SER A 111 -6.37 -7.02 -17.59
N PRO A 112 -7.21 -8.05 -17.61
CA PRO A 112 -8.51 -8.00 -18.30
C PRO A 112 -9.50 -7.03 -17.64
N GLY A 113 -10.57 -6.70 -18.37
CA GLY A 113 -11.64 -5.81 -17.90
C GLY A 113 -11.50 -4.38 -18.41
N ASN A 114 -12.27 -3.48 -17.82
CA ASN A 114 -12.31 -2.07 -18.18
C ASN A 114 -11.68 -1.24 -17.05
N PHE A 115 -10.81 -0.30 -17.43
CA PHE A 115 -10.22 0.60 -16.46
C PHE A 115 -11.23 1.66 -16.01
N SER A 116 -11.32 1.90 -14.70
CA SER A 116 -11.92 3.05 -14.06
C SER A 116 -11.30 3.28 -12.68
N PHE A 117 -11.40 4.48 -12.14
CA PHE A 117 -10.86 4.77 -10.80
C PHE A 117 -11.63 4.02 -9.71
N ALA A 118 -12.96 3.88 -9.84
CA ALA A 118 -13.76 3.06 -8.93
C ALA A 118 -13.32 1.59 -8.93
N HIS A 119 -13.03 1.03 -10.11
CA HIS A 119 -12.50 -0.32 -10.22
C HIS A 119 -11.14 -0.47 -9.54
N CYS A 120 -10.26 0.54 -9.61
CA CYS A 120 -8.96 0.48 -8.93
C CYS A 120 -9.12 0.44 -7.39
N ILE A 121 -10.12 1.13 -6.83
CA ILE A 121 -10.43 1.04 -5.40
C ILE A 121 -10.90 -0.37 -5.03
N GLU A 122 -11.80 -0.95 -5.83
CA GLU A 122 -12.29 -2.33 -5.64
C GLU A 122 -11.18 -3.36 -5.77
N ASP A 123 -10.28 -3.20 -6.74
CA ASP A 123 -9.15 -4.09 -6.97
C ASP A 123 -8.15 -4.04 -5.81
N THR A 124 -7.93 -2.86 -5.24
CA THR A 124 -7.12 -2.70 -4.02
C THR A 124 -7.72 -3.46 -2.85
N ALA A 125 -9.02 -3.36 -2.65
CA ALA A 125 -9.73 -4.12 -1.61
C ALA A 125 -9.65 -5.64 -1.86
N ALA A 126 -9.78 -6.08 -3.12
CA ALA A 126 -9.64 -7.48 -3.51
C ALA A 126 -8.21 -8.02 -3.24
N ALA A 127 -7.18 -7.21 -3.50
CA ALA A 127 -5.79 -7.57 -3.20
C ALA A 127 -5.55 -7.76 -1.70
N VAL A 128 -6.07 -6.86 -0.88
CA VAL A 128 -6.02 -6.99 0.58
C VAL A 128 -6.78 -8.23 1.05
N ALA A 129 -7.98 -8.47 0.51
CA ALA A 129 -8.76 -9.66 0.84
C ALA A 129 -8.04 -10.96 0.46
N TRP A 130 -7.37 -10.99 -0.71
CA TRP A 130 -6.57 -12.15 -1.15
C TRP A 130 -5.42 -12.48 -0.19
N LEU A 131 -4.72 -11.48 0.34
CA LEU A 131 -3.67 -11.67 1.35
C LEU A 131 -4.20 -12.23 2.67
N ARG A 132 -5.48 -12.00 2.99
CA ARG A 132 -6.13 -12.49 4.21
C ARG A 132 -6.71 -13.89 4.09
N VAL A 133 -6.79 -14.46 2.87
CA VAL A 133 -7.19 -15.85 2.70
C VAL A 133 -6.14 -16.76 3.33
N PRO A 134 -6.49 -17.66 4.30
CA PRO A 134 -5.50 -18.43 5.04
C PRO A 134 -4.56 -19.27 4.18
N ALA A 135 -5.07 -19.85 3.07
CA ALA A 135 -4.27 -20.62 2.14
C ALA A 135 -3.22 -19.76 1.42
N ASN A 136 -3.59 -18.55 0.99
CA ASN A 136 -2.68 -17.61 0.33
C ASN A 136 -1.66 -17.07 1.33
N ALA A 137 -2.12 -16.67 2.52
CA ALA A 137 -1.25 -16.18 3.60
C ALA A 137 -0.20 -17.23 3.99
N ALA A 138 -0.58 -18.50 4.11
CA ALA A 138 0.36 -19.57 4.40
C ALA A 138 1.36 -19.82 3.26
N LYS A 139 0.88 -19.84 2.00
CA LYS A 139 1.71 -20.04 0.81
C LYS A 139 2.78 -18.96 0.70
N GLU A 140 2.39 -17.70 0.84
CA GLU A 140 3.25 -16.53 0.64
C GLU A 140 3.90 -16.03 1.95
N ARG A 141 3.77 -16.77 3.03
CA ARG A 141 4.31 -16.41 4.36
C ARG A 141 3.87 -15.03 4.83
N VAL A 142 2.61 -14.65 4.59
CA VAL A 142 2.02 -13.35 4.90
C VAL A 142 1.51 -13.31 6.33
N ASN A 143 1.82 -12.24 7.07
CA ASN A 143 1.09 -11.88 8.28
C ASN A 143 -0.16 -11.08 7.91
N ALA A 144 -1.31 -11.76 7.83
CA ALA A 144 -2.57 -11.16 7.40
C ALA A 144 -3.10 -10.03 8.31
N LYS A 145 -2.50 -9.84 9.51
CA LYS A 145 -2.84 -8.75 10.44
C LYS A 145 -1.95 -7.52 10.26
N ARG A 146 -0.86 -7.64 9.50
CA ARG A 146 0.11 -6.57 9.27
C ARG A 146 0.20 -6.23 7.79
N ILE A 147 -0.80 -5.49 7.29
CA ILE A 147 -0.90 -5.06 5.90
C ILE A 147 -0.82 -3.54 5.86
N VAL A 148 0.10 -3.01 5.07
CA VAL A 148 0.32 -1.59 4.83
C VAL A 148 0.03 -1.29 3.36
N LEU A 149 -0.64 -0.18 3.07
CA LEU A 149 -0.83 0.31 1.71
C LEU A 149 0.21 1.38 1.40
N VAL A 150 0.95 1.19 0.32
CA VAL A 150 1.91 2.18 -0.21
C VAL A 150 1.50 2.50 -1.64
N GLY A 151 1.24 3.75 -1.94
CA GLY A 151 0.74 4.11 -3.26
C GLY A 151 1.36 5.38 -3.82
N HIS A 152 1.69 5.36 -5.11
CA HIS A 152 2.24 6.49 -5.86
C HIS A 152 1.16 7.15 -6.72
N SER A 153 1.09 8.49 -6.70
CA SER A 153 0.17 9.26 -7.54
C SER A 153 -1.30 8.81 -7.34
N MET A 154 -2.00 8.38 -8.38
CA MET A 154 -3.32 7.74 -8.27
C MET A 154 -3.31 6.57 -7.27
N GLY A 155 -2.23 5.78 -7.20
CA GLY A 155 -2.10 4.72 -6.20
C GLY A 155 -2.10 5.23 -4.77
N GLY A 156 -1.61 6.44 -4.53
CA GLY A 156 -1.71 7.12 -3.23
C GLY A 156 -3.15 7.43 -2.85
N PHE A 157 -3.96 7.86 -3.81
CA PHE A 157 -5.40 7.99 -3.62
C PHE A 157 -6.06 6.63 -3.31
N MET A 158 -5.71 5.57 -4.06
CA MET A 158 -6.22 4.21 -3.80
C MET A 158 -5.86 3.72 -2.39
N ALA A 159 -4.64 4.03 -1.92
CA ALA A 159 -4.20 3.69 -0.58
C ALA A 159 -5.02 4.41 0.51
N VAL A 160 -5.31 5.69 0.32
CA VAL A 160 -6.15 6.49 1.24
C VAL A 160 -7.58 5.96 1.26
N GLU A 161 -8.20 5.74 0.09
CA GLU A 161 -9.57 5.27 -0.03
C GLU A 161 -9.77 3.85 0.54
N ALA A 162 -8.89 2.92 0.17
CA ALA A 162 -8.96 1.55 0.70
C ALA A 162 -8.64 1.51 2.20
N GLY A 163 -7.63 2.27 2.63
CA GLY A 163 -7.30 2.41 4.05
C GLY A 163 -8.45 3.00 4.86
N ALA A 164 -9.14 4.02 4.35
CA ALA A 164 -10.29 4.62 5.04
C ALA A 164 -11.49 3.65 5.16
N ARG A 165 -11.66 2.72 4.23
CA ARG A 165 -12.75 1.73 4.22
C ARG A 165 -12.42 0.47 5.02
N ASP A 166 -11.15 0.16 5.25
CA ASP A 166 -10.71 -1.04 5.96
C ASP A 166 -9.93 -0.69 7.23
N PRO A 167 -10.56 -0.74 8.41
CA PRO A 167 -9.92 -0.41 9.67
C PRO A 167 -8.83 -1.41 10.10
N GLN A 168 -8.66 -2.53 9.41
CA GLN A 168 -7.62 -3.52 9.69
C GLN A 168 -6.31 -3.25 8.90
N ILE A 169 -6.28 -2.23 8.06
CA ILE A 169 -5.03 -1.75 7.45
C ILE A 169 -4.18 -1.10 8.54
N GLU A 170 -2.94 -1.53 8.68
CA GLU A 170 -2.02 -1.11 9.73
C GLU A 170 -1.56 0.34 9.55
N ALA A 171 -1.23 0.74 8.31
CA ALA A 171 -0.78 2.08 7.97
C ALA A 171 -0.99 2.41 6.48
N VAL A 172 -0.91 3.68 6.14
CA VAL A 172 -0.97 4.19 4.77
C VAL A 172 0.27 5.06 4.49
N ILE A 173 0.93 4.84 3.35
CA ILE A 173 2.02 5.68 2.85
C ILE A 173 1.62 6.15 1.45
N THR A 174 1.60 7.46 1.24
CA THR A 174 1.38 8.04 -0.09
C THR A 174 2.68 8.64 -0.61
N ILE A 175 2.99 8.37 -1.87
CA ILE A 175 4.12 8.94 -2.61
C ILE A 175 3.53 9.84 -3.70
N SER A 176 3.64 11.16 -3.54
CA SER A 176 2.99 12.13 -4.43
C SER A 176 1.51 11.78 -4.69
N GLY A 177 0.77 11.44 -3.63
CA GLY A 177 -0.62 10.98 -3.72
C GLY A 177 -1.52 12.01 -4.36
N ALA A 178 -2.18 11.65 -5.48
CA ALA A 178 -3.08 12.54 -6.20
C ALA A 178 -4.42 12.67 -5.47
N ASP A 179 -4.86 13.92 -5.22
CA ASP A 179 -6.24 14.18 -4.75
C ASP A 179 -7.22 14.03 -5.92
N MET A 180 -7.76 12.83 -6.08
CA MET A 180 -8.72 12.54 -7.15
C MET A 180 -10.09 13.22 -6.92
N GLY A 181 -10.37 13.66 -5.70
CA GLY A 181 -11.51 14.50 -5.38
C GLY A 181 -11.39 15.95 -5.88
N MET A 182 -10.21 16.32 -6.36
CA MET A 182 -9.92 17.58 -7.03
C MET A 182 -10.55 18.81 -6.32
N THR A 183 -9.86 19.33 -5.34
CA THR A 183 -10.32 20.44 -4.48
C THR A 183 -11.00 21.58 -5.24
N GLN A 184 -10.53 21.91 -6.45
CA GLN A 184 -11.12 22.97 -7.28
C GLN A 184 -12.52 22.61 -7.78
N VAL A 185 -12.74 21.34 -8.18
CA VAL A 185 -14.05 20.85 -8.64
C VAL A 185 -15.00 20.75 -7.44
N LEU A 186 -14.51 20.27 -6.31
CA LEU A 186 -15.27 20.18 -5.07
C LEU A 186 -15.77 21.57 -4.61
N ALA A 187 -14.94 22.60 -4.72
CA ALA A 187 -15.28 23.97 -4.35
C ALA A 187 -16.34 24.61 -5.25
N ALA A 188 -16.54 24.09 -6.48
CA ALA A 188 -17.53 24.61 -7.40
C ALA A 188 -18.95 24.14 -7.02
N PRO A 189 -19.99 24.99 -7.29
CA PRO A 189 -21.39 24.55 -7.11
C PRO A 189 -21.68 23.28 -7.92
N ALA A 190 -22.40 22.32 -7.34
CA ALA A 190 -22.64 21.01 -7.95
C ALA A 190 -23.16 21.09 -9.40
N ALA A 191 -24.06 22.04 -9.69
CA ALA A 191 -24.59 22.28 -11.03
C ALA A 191 -23.55 22.73 -12.08
N GLN A 192 -22.38 23.21 -11.64
CA GLN A 192 -21.32 23.70 -12.52
C GLN A 192 -20.17 22.70 -12.68
N ARG A 193 -20.12 21.63 -11.87
CA ARG A 193 -19.00 20.67 -11.86
C ARG A 193 -18.81 19.97 -13.21
N ALA A 194 -19.89 19.66 -13.93
CA ALA A 194 -19.81 19.05 -15.25
C ALA A 194 -19.01 19.88 -16.28
N ALA A 195 -18.89 21.20 -16.08
CA ALA A 195 -18.11 22.08 -16.95
C ALA A 195 -16.60 21.84 -16.88
N PHE A 196 -16.10 21.11 -15.85
CA PHE A 196 -14.69 20.74 -15.76
C PHE A 196 -14.30 19.57 -16.68
N VAL A 197 -15.25 18.71 -17.06
CA VAL A 197 -14.97 17.52 -17.90
C VAL A 197 -14.21 17.85 -19.19
N PRO A 198 -14.59 18.88 -20.02
CA PRO A 198 -13.85 19.23 -21.22
C PRO A 198 -12.43 19.73 -20.96
N GLN A 199 -12.13 20.22 -19.76
CA GLN A 199 -10.78 20.68 -19.37
C GLN A 199 -9.92 19.51 -18.87
N MET A 200 -10.50 18.55 -18.16
CA MET A 200 -9.82 17.40 -17.56
C MET A 200 -9.51 16.30 -18.58
N ALA A 201 -10.40 16.03 -19.51
CA ALA A 201 -10.24 14.94 -20.47
C ALA A 201 -8.95 15.07 -21.32
N PRO A 202 -8.57 16.24 -21.87
CA PRO A 202 -7.30 16.38 -22.55
C PRO A 202 -6.07 16.17 -21.65
N GLN A 203 -6.15 16.53 -20.37
CA GLN A 203 -5.06 16.32 -19.41
C GLN A 203 -4.87 14.82 -19.16
N LEU A 204 -5.95 14.07 -18.90
CA LEU A 204 -5.89 12.61 -18.76
C LEU A 204 -5.36 11.93 -20.03
N ALA A 205 -5.74 12.41 -21.23
CA ALA A 205 -5.21 11.90 -22.49
C ALA A 205 -3.70 12.14 -22.63
N ALA A 206 -3.20 13.29 -22.15
CA ALA A 206 -1.79 13.66 -22.22
C ALA A 206 -0.88 12.77 -21.35
N GLU A 207 -1.43 12.13 -20.31
CA GLU A 207 -0.70 11.15 -19.47
C GLU A 207 -0.36 9.83 -20.21
N GLY A 208 -0.90 9.61 -21.42
CA GLY A 208 -0.54 8.45 -22.23
C GLY A 208 -1.33 7.19 -21.91
N MET A 209 -2.64 7.19 -22.18
CA MET A 209 -3.58 6.13 -21.83
C MET A 209 -3.44 4.81 -22.63
N ALA A 210 -2.42 4.62 -23.47
CA ALA A 210 -2.23 3.41 -24.27
C ALA A 210 -2.26 2.09 -23.48
N PRO A 211 -1.76 2.01 -22.21
CA PRO A 211 -1.86 0.81 -21.41
C PRO A 211 -3.26 0.48 -20.88
N LEU A 212 -4.25 1.36 -21.07
CA LEU A 212 -5.58 1.27 -20.46
C LEU A 212 -6.61 0.80 -21.48
N ALA A 213 -7.45 -0.14 -21.09
CA ALA A 213 -8.49 -0.74 -21.93
C ALA A 213 -9.91 -0.39 -21.43
N GLY A 214 -10.86 -0.31 -22.35
CA GLY A 214 -12.29 -0.17 -22.04
C GLY A 214 -12.68 1.15 -21.39
N THR A 215 -11.89 2.22 -21.62
CA THR A 215 -12.14 3.55 -21.06
C THR A 215 -11.81 4.64 -22.09
N SER A 216 -12.14 5.88 -21.77
CA SER A 216 -11.74 7.07 -22.52
C SER A 216 -11.43 8.23 -21.57
N PRO A 217 -10.68 9.26 -22.04
CA PRO A 217 -10.41 10.44 -21.22
C PRO A 217 -11.68 11.11 -20.71
N GLU A 218 -12.72 11.20 -21.54
CA GLU A 218 -14.01 11.79 -21.18
C GLU A 218 -14.77 10.94 -20.15
N ALA A 219 -14.70 9.61 -20.26
CA ALA A 219 -15.33 8.71 -19.30
C ALA A 219 -14.70 8.86 -17.92
N LEU A 220 -13.37 8.88 -17.86
CA LEU A 220 -12.62 9.08 -16.62
C LEU A 220 -12.84 10.48 -16.03
N ALA A 221 -12.85 11.53 -16.84
CA ALA A 221 -13.14 12.88 -16.36
C ALA A 221 -14.56 12.99 -15.78
N LYS A 222 -15.56 12.34 -16.40
CA LYS A 222 -16.92 12.26 -15.87
C LYS A 222 -16.97 11.50 -14.56
N GLU A 223 -16.24 10.41 -14.45
CA GLU A 223 -16.16 9.61 -13.23
C GLU A 223 -15.59 10.44 -12.06
N LEU A 224 -14.49 11.18 -12.28
CA LEU A 224 -13.90 12.07 -11.27
C LEU A 224 -14.91 13.11 -10.79
N VAL A 225 -15.58 13.79 -11.72
CA VAL A 225 -16.58 14.83 -11.39
C VAL A 225 -17.78 14.23 -10.63
N ALA A 226 -18.21 13.03 -10.99
CA ALA A 226 -19.35 12.36 -10.35
C ALA A 226 -19.05 11.96 -8.90
N ASN A 227 -17.79 11.69 -8.57
CA ASN A 227 -17.39 11.18 -7.25
C ASN A 227 -16.62 12.21 -6.41
N VAL A 228 -16.54 13.47 -6.83
CA VAL A 228 -15.72 14.51 -6.19
C VAL A 228 -16.00 14.69 -4.69
N ASP A 229 -17.25 14.54 -4.27
CA ASP A 229 -17.63 14.69 -2.85
C ASP A 229 -17.12 13.51 -1.99
N GLU A 230 -17.09 12.30 -2.56
CA GLU A 230 -16.63 11.10 -1.87
C GLU A 230 -15.09 10.96 -1.91
N TRP A 231 -14.47 11.35 -3.03
CA TRP A 231 -13.08 11.05 -3.34
C TRP A 231 -12.09 12.15 -2.93
N ASN A 232 -12.40 12.99 -1.99
CA ASN A 232 -11.45 13.98 -1.52
C ASN A 232 -10.64 13.49 -0.31
N PHE A 233 -9.35 13.77 -0.30
CA PHE A 233 -8.44 13.32 0.75
C PHE A 233 -8.85 13.79 2.14
N VAL A 234 -9.14 15.06 2.31
CA VAL A 234 -9.47 15.65 3.60
C VAL A 234 -10.72 14.99 4.22
N GLY A 235 -11.68 14.61 3.37
CA GLY A 235 -12.88 13.89 3.80
C GLY A 235 -12.60 12.49 4.39
N GLN A 236 -11.43 11.90 4.11
CA GLN A 236 -11.04 10.59 4.66
C GLN A 236 -10.31 10.69 6.01
N ALA A 237 -9.91 11.88 6.44
CA ALA A 237 -9.08 12.08 7.62
C ALA A 237 -9.64 11.41 8.88
N ALA A 238 -10.92 11.60 9.19
CA ALA A 238 -11.56 11.02 10.38
C ALA A 238 -11.53 9.47 10.39
N ARG A 239 -11.61 8.83 9.19
CA ARG A 239 -11.54 7.36 9.06
C ARG A 239 -10.12 6.82 9.19
N LEU A 240 -9.11 7.68 8.95
CA LEU A 240 -7.69 7.35 9.03
C LEU A 240 -7.04 7.74 10.36
N ALA A 241 -7.68 8.59 11.17
CA ALA A 241 -7.10 9.26 12.33
C ALA A 241 -6.46 8.34 13.39
N THR A 242 -6.84 7.06 13.45
CA THR A 242 -6.28 6.09 14.42
C THR A 242 -5.07 5.31 13.88
N ARG A 243 -4.60 5.59 12.67
CA ARG A 243 -3.56 4.81 12.00
C ARG A 243 -2.43 5.69 11.50
N PRO A 244 -1.18 5.20 11.52
CA PRO A 244 -0.05 5.91 10.93
C PRO A 244 -0.29 6.22 9.44
N LEU A 245 -0.06 7.48 9.08
CA LEU A 245 -0.04 7.94 7.70
C LEU A 245 1.23 8.75 7.43
N LEU A 246 1.98 8.36 6.41
CA LEU A 246 3.08 9.17 5.88
C LEU A 246 2.71 9.68 4.48
N ALA A 247 2.71 11.00 4.29
CA ALA A 247 2.58 11.62 2.98
C ALA A 247 3.95 12.10 2.49
N ILE A 248 4.54 11.40 1.52
CA ILE A 248 5.75 11.83 0.83
C ILE A 248 5.33 12.67 -0.37
N THR A 249 5.86 13.89 -0.50
CA THR A 249 5.46 14.88 -1.51
C THR A 249 6.67 15.37 -2.30
N SER A 250 6.44 15.82 -3.52
CA SER A 250 7.43 16.42 -4.41
C SER A 250 6.95 17.76 -4.99
N ASP A 251 7.73 18.38 -5.90
CA ASP A 251 7.39 19.64 -6.56
C ASP A 251 6.43 19.44 -7.75
N ASP A 252 5.42 18.59 -7.60
CA ASP A 252 4.48 18.15 -8.64
C ASP A 252 3.06 18.75 -8.54
N GLY A 253 2.83 19.59 -7.53
CA GLY A 253 1.54 20.22 -7.27
C GLY A 253 0.58 19.47 -6.35
N TRP A 254 0.86 18.20 -5.94
CA TRP A 254 0.02 17.43 -5.03
C TRP A 254 0.35 17.63 -3.54
N ARG A 255 1.35 18.42 -3.22
CA ARG A 255 1.76 18.72 -1.85
C ARG A 255 0.63 19.30 -1.00
N GLY A 256 -0.09 20.30 -1.51
CA GLY A 256 -1.14 21.01 -0.76
C GLY A 256 -2.25 20.08 -0.25
N PRO A 257 -2.89 19.27 -1.10
CA PRO A 257 -3.89 18.29 -0.67
C PRO A 257 -3.36 17.26 0.35
N ALA A 258 -2.14 16.78 0.20
CA ALA A 258 -1.50 15.84 1.12
C ALA A 258 -1.26 16.47 2.51
N GLU A 259 -0.75 17.70 2.55
CA GLU A 259 -0.57 18.45 3.80
C GLU A 259 -1.92 18.77 4.48
N ALA A 260 -2.96 19.07 3.69
CA ALA A 260 -4.30 19.30 4.22
C ALA A 260 -4.92 18.05 4.86
N LEU A 261 -4.71 16.86 4.27
CA LEU A 261 -5.11 15.58 4.86
C LEU A 261 -4.42 15.37 6.21
N VAL A 262 -3.08 15.51 6.25
CA VAL A 262 -2.30 15.33 7.48
C VAL A 262 -2.74 16.33 8.55
N ALA A 263 -2.88 17.62 8.20
CA ALA A 263 -3.35 18.64 9.14
C ALA A 263 -4.75 18.35 9.69
N GLU A 264 -5.65 17.80 8.87
CA GLU A 264 -6.99 17.40 9.33
C GLU A 264 -6.93 16.22 10.29
N MET A 265 -6.07 15.21 10.00
CA MET A 265 -5.87 14.06 10.89
C MET A 265 -5.28 14.45 12.25
N GLU A 266 -4.44 15.49 12.28
CA GLU A 266 -3.77 15.96 13.52
C GLU A 266 -4.61 16.90 14.37
N LYS A 267 -5.78 17.36 13.90
CA LYS A 267 -6.64 18.31 14.65
C LYS A 267 -7.03 17.80 16.04
N ASP A 268 -7.17 16.51 16.21
CA ASP A 268 -7.52 15.90 17.50
C ASP A 268 -6.29 15.60 18.39
N GLY A 269 -5.09 16.07 17.99
CA GLY A 269 -3.85 15.92 18.74
C GLY A 269 -3.23 14.50 18.62
N THR A 270 -3.70 13.69 17.70
CA THR A 270 -3.12 12.37 17.41
C THR A 270 -1.93 12.56 16.49
N GLN A 271 -0.71 12.33 16.98
CA GLN A 271 0.53 12.41 16.19
C GLN A 271 0.75 11.15 15.33
N HIS A 272 -0.28 10.73 14.56
CA HIS A 272 -0.20 9.54 13.72
C HIS A 272 0.06 9.86 12.25
N ALA A 273 -0.01 11.13 11.85
CA ALA A 273 0.22 11.54 10.48
C ALA A 273 1.46 12.43 10.38
N SER A 274 2.17 12.35 9.26
CA SER A 274 3.34 13.18 8.99
C SER A 274 3.55 13.38 7.50
N THR A 275 4.33 14.43 7.16
CA THR A 275 4.74 14.71 5.78
C THR A 275 6.25 14.70 5.67
N VAL A 276 6.75 14.21 4.53
CA VAL A 276 8.14 14.38 4.10
C VAL A 276 8.10 14.98 2.69
N HIS A 277 8.79 16.12 2.49
CA HIS A 277 8.87 16.77 1.19
C HIS A 277 10.27 16.59 0.60
N MET A 278 10.33 16.27 -0.71
CA MET A 278 11.56 16.20 -1.50
C MET A 278 11.45 17.13 -2.68
N THR A 279 12.50 17.96 -2.88
CA THR A 279 12.60 18.86 -4.02
C THR A 279 13.01 18.08 -5.26
N THR A 280 12.04 17.47 -5.93
CA THR A 280 12.24 16.57 -7.06
C THR A 280 10.98 16.49 -7.93
N ASP A 281 11.04 15.77 -9.04
CA ASP A 281 9.90 15.52 -9.93
C ASP A 281 8.91 14.50 -9.36
N HIS A 282 7.79 14.31 -10.05
CA HIS A 282 6.71 13.37 -9.67
C HIS A 282 7.16 11.92 -9.53
N SER A 283 8.19 11.50 -10.26
CA SER A 283 8.75 10.14 -10.24
C SER A 283 9.93 9.98 -9.28
N TYR A 284 10.33 11.06 -8.58
CA TYR A 284 11.51 11.08 -7.72
C TYR A 284 12.79 10.64 -8.45
N SER A 285 12.96 11.07 -9.69
CA SER A 285 13.99 10.56 -10.62
C SER A 285 15.41 10.70 -10.09
N ASP A 286 15.71 11.74 -9.32
CA ASP A 286 17.00 12.05 -8.71
C ASP A 286 17.03 11.84 -7.18
N HIS A 287 15.93 11.30 -6.58
CA HIS A 287 15.78 11.10 -5.14
C HIS A 287 15.34 9.67 -4.78
N ARG A 288 15.66 8.66 -5.60
CA ARG A 288 15.20 7.27 -5.39
C ARG A 288 15.68 6.69 -4.05
N ILE A 289 16.95 6.91 -3.69
CA ILE A 289 17.50 6.44 -2.40
C ILE A 289 16.79 7.13 -1.23
N ALA A 290 16.61 8.44 -1.28
CA ALA A 290 15.90 9.18 -0.23
C ALA A 290 14.43 8.74 -0.10
N LEU A 291 13.77 8.40 -1.22
CA LEU A 291 12.43 7.83 -1.21
C LEU A 291 12.40 6.46 -0.53
N GLU A 292 13.34 5.57 -0.85
CA GLU A 292 13.48 4.27 -0.20
C GLU A 292 13.72 4.43 1.31
N GLU A 293 14.60 5.34 1.73
CA GLU A 293 14.85 5.65 3.14
C GLU A 293 13.59 6.13 3.88
N ALA A 294 12.82 7.03 3.27
CA ALA A 294 11.59 7.55 3.86
C ALA A 294 10.53 6.45 4.04
N VAL A 295 10.33 5.59 3.03
CA VAL A 295 9.39 4.47 3.10
C VAL A 295 9.84 3.45 4.14
N LEU A 296 11.11 3.05 4.14
CA LEU A 296 11.63 2.08 5.11
C LEU A 296 11.60 2.63 6.53
N GLY A 297 11.89 3.92 6.72
CA GLY A 297 11.81 4.59 8.02
C GLY A 297 10.40 4.52 8.61
N ALA A 298 9.38 4.75 7.80
CA ALA A 298 7.98 4.61 8.22
C ALA A 298 7.62 3.15 8.56
N LEU A 299 8.01 2.19 7.74
CA LEU A 299 7.76 0.77 8.00
C LEU A 299 8.47 0.26 9.25
N ALA A 300 9.68 0.75 9.55
CA ALA A 300 10.44 0.40 10.75
C ALA A 300 9.76 0.87 12.04
N GLN A 301 9.07 2.01 12.01
CA GLN A 301 8.31 2.53 13.16
C GLN A 301 7.09 1.66 13.50
N LEU A 302 6.51 0.95 12.54
CA LEU A 302 5.41 0.02 12.76
C LEU A 302 5.85 -1.29 13.45
N GLY A 303 7.15 -1.59 13.46
CA GLY A 303 7.73 -2.80 14.06
C GLY A 303 8.09 -2.66 15.53
N GLN A 304 7.96 -1.45 16.09
CA GLN A 304 8.24 -1.17 17.50
C GLN A 304 6.95 -1.24 18.32
#